data_567c74d3dec8f498e8fd6f7df7d5aaab
#
_entry.id   567c74d3dec8f498e8fd6f7df7d5aaab
#
_cell.length_a   1.000
_cell.length_b   1.000
_cell.length_c   1.000
_cell.angle_alpha   90.00
_cell.angle_beta   90.00
_cell.angle_gamma   90.00
#
_symmetry.space_group_name_H-M   'P 1'
#
loop_
_entity.id
_entity.type
_entity.pdbx_description
1 polymer ?
#
loop_
_entity_poly.entity_id
_entity_poly.type
_entity_poly.pdbx_seq_one_letter_code
_entity_poly.pdbx_strand_id
1 'polypeptide(L)'
;MTWRCTWCGREYDANDPPCDTCGRETFERVDDESGSAFEAESFVWVCENCGREHVKNPKICSGCSHPTLEKRAVGDGNLSSELSTPGYLDAGWPYLLGIVAVVVVVALALAGVIPVPGLGGPPAPPDAPGEPAQAAGLDLRTVEDELRGEFEAERGTERDRDEGLEALATYTVRDHVATRYDPDYDGEIPEVREFDPDCGSELGGDVDELSVDPANFESEGALAAALADALLEQSSFETLATREAGAEAVAVHVTPEDTVAVAYVVC
;
A
#
# COMPACT_ATOMS: atom_id res chain seq x y z
N MET A 1 54.82 -20.28 -14.41
CA MET A 1 54.83 -19.81 -15.84
C MET A 1 53.42 -19.98 -16.36
N THR A 2 52.74 -18.88 -16.61
CA THR A 2 51.33 -18.92 -17.04
C THR A 2 51.23 -18.54 -18.51
N TRP A 3 50.37 -19.20 -19.24
CA TRP A 3 50.11 -18.97 -20.65
C TRP A 3 48.72 -18.38 -20.82
N ARG A 4 48.55 -17.37 -21.66
CA ARG A 4 47.28 -16.75 -21.93
C ARG A 4 46.89 -16.89 -23.40
N CYS A 5 45.65 -17.33 -23.65
CA CYS A 5 45.10 -17.31 -25.00
C CYS A 5 44.98 -15.89 -25.52
N THR A 6 45.61 -15.57 -26.65
CA THR A 6 45.63 -14.22 -27.23
C THR A 6 44.28 -13.71 -27.71
N TRP A 7 43.28 -14.60 -27.80
CA TRP A 7 41.94 -14.23 -28.27
C TRP A 7 40.92 -14.01 -27.16
N CYS A 8 40.80 -14.97 -26.22
CA CYS A 8 39.81 -14.91 -25.16
C CYS A 8 40.38 -14.52 -23.79
N GLY A 9 41.71 -14.35 -23.66
CA GLY A 9 42.37 -13.91 -22.44
C GLY A 9 42.43 -14.98 -21.33
N ARG A 10 41.94 -16.21 -21.55
CA ARG A 10 41.99 -17.25 -20.54
C ARG A 10 43.43 -17.73 -20.27
N GLU A 11 43.73 -17.93 -19.01
CA GLU A 11 45.07 -18.34 -18.55
C GLU A 11 45.12 -19.85 -18.31
N TYR A 12 46.31 -20.43 -18.58
CA TYR A 12 46.63 -21.85 -18.51
C TYR A 12 48.01 -22.06 -17.92
N ASP A 13 48.20 -23.17 -17.20
CA ASP A 13 49.50 -23.50 -16.60
C ASP A 13 50.50 -24.07 -17.62
N ALA A 14 50.04 -24.46 -18.83
CA ALA A 14 50.85 -24.98 -19.89
C ALA A 14 50.42 -24.42 -21.26
N ASN A 15 51.36 -24.40 -22.25
CA ASN A 15 51.08 -24.08 -23.64
C ASN A 15 50.54 -25.31 -24.34
N ASP A 16 49.22 -25.53 -24.25
CA ASP A 16 48.57 -26.71 -24.85
C ASP A 16 47.41 -26.25 -25.78
N PRO A 17 47.70 -25.89 -27.03
CA PRO A 17 46.67 -25.57 -27.99
C PRO A 17 45.94 -26.81 -28.50
N PRO A 18 44.65 -26.69 -28.89
CA PRO A 18 43.85 -25.47 -28.98
C PRO A 18 43.21 -25.06 -27.65
N CYS A 19 42.92 -23.77 -27.53
CA CYS A 19 42.18 -23.24 -26.39
C CYS A 19 40.82 -23.91 -26.23
N ASP A 20 40.53 -24.50 -25.07
CA ASP A 20 39.31 -25.24 -24.78
C ASP A 20 38.04 -24.37 -24.77
N THR A 21 38.23 -23.05 -24.65
CA THR A 21 37.12 -22.08 -24.59
C THR A 21 36.76 -21.49 -25.94
N CYS A 22 37.77 -21.17 -26.79
CA CYS A 22 37.50 -20.47 -28.08
C CYS A 22 38.09 -21.19 -29.31
N GLY A 23 38.76 -22.33 -29.12
CA GLY A 23 39.34 -23.16 -30.20
C GLY A 23 40.54 -22.52 -30.92
N ARG A 24 41.13 -21.43 -30.42
CA ARG A 24 42.30 -20.79 -31.02
C ARG A 24 43.60 -21.46 -30.57
N GLU A 25 44.61 -21.47 -31.49
CA GLU A 25 45.89 -22.15 -31.26
C GLU A 25 47.01 -21.23 -30.79
N THR A 26 46.74 -19.94 -30.62
CA THR A 26 47.76 -18.94 -30.28
C THR A 26 47.73 -18.58 -28.81
N PHE A 27 48.83 -18.82 -28.12
CA PHE A 27 49.07 -18.52 -26.71
C PHE A 27 50.28 -17.62 -26.56
N GLU A 28 50.23 -16.72 -25.60
CA GLU A 28 51.35 -15.89 -25.15
C GLU A 28 51.77 -16.27 -23.74
N ARG A 29 53.07 -16.14 -23.44
CA ARG A 29 53.59 -16.38 -22.10
C ARG A 29 53.35 -15.13 -21.26
N VAL A 30 52.77 -15.31 -20.07
CA VAL A 30 52.65 -14.26 -19.06
C VAL A 30 53.86 -14.43 -18.11
N ASP A 31 54.87 -13.60 -18.28
CA ASP A 31 55.99 -13.55 -17.34
C ASP A 31 55.63 -12.55 -16.21
N ASP A 32 55.77 -12.98 -14.95
CA ASP A 32 55.39 -12.23 -13.75
C ASP A 32 56.27 -11.00 -13.48
N GLU A 33 57.13 -10.61 -14.42
CA GLU A 33 58.06 -9.47 -14.30
C GLU A 33 57.84 -8.43 -15.39
N SER A 34 56.66 -7.88 -15.51
CA SER A 34 56.48 -6.61 -16.20
C SER A 34 55.22 -5.89 -15.73
N GLY A 35 55.33 -5.28 -14.57
CA GLY A 35 54.53 -4.12 -14.24
C GLY A 35 54.92 -2.93 -15.10
N SER A 36 54.87 -3.03 -16.42
CA SER A 36 54.78 -1.88 -17.32
C SER A 36 53.34 -1.82 -17.81
N ALA A 37 52.60 -0.93 -17.17
CA ALA A 37 51.42 -0.37 -17.82
C ALA A 37 51.83 0.00 -19.26
N PHE A 38 51.39 -0.79 -20.24
CA PHE A 38 51.25 -0.26 -21.58
C PHE A 38 50.26 0.89 -21.45
N GLU A 39 50.77 2.11 -21.29
CA GLU A 39 50.06 3.30 -21.71
C GLU A 39 49.89 3.13 -23.21
N ALA A 40 48.82 2.48 -23.62
CA ALA A 40 48.38 2.49 -24.99
C ALA A 40 47.97 3.95 -25.25
N GLU A 41 48.95 4.75 -25.75
CA GLU A 41 48.65 6.06 -26.31
C GLU A 41 47.57 5.88 -27.35
N SER A 42 46.32 6.14 -26.96
CA SER A 42 45.21 6.09 -27.91
C SER A 42 45.30 7.27 -28.82
N PHE A 43 45.42 6.98 -30.13
CA PHE A 43 45.47 8.01 -31.17
C PHE A 43 44.14 8.02 -31.93
N VAL A 44 43.68 9.20 -32.27
CA VAL A 44 42.58 9.42 -33.22
C VAL A 44 43.09 10.15 -34.46
N TRP A 45 42.44 9.94 -35.57
CA TRP A 45 42.69 10.63 -36.80
C TRP A 45 41.64 11.74 -36.97
N VAL A 46 42.13 13.00 -37.00
CA VAL A 46 41.26 14.18 -37.10
C VAL A 46 41.31 14.72 -38.52
N CYS A 47 40.18 14.94 -39.13
CA CYS A 47 40.09 15.56 -40.42
C CYS A 47 40.41 17.06 -40.34
N GLU A 48 41.42 17.52 -41.11
CA GLU A 48 41.84 18.95 -41.10
C GLU A 48 40.74 19.90 -41.60
N ASN A 49 39.81 19.40 -42.42
CA ASN A 49 38.78 20.28 -42.99
C ASN A 49 37.51 20.41 -42.12
N CYS A 50 37.05 19.35 -41.47
CA CYS A 50 35.80 19.35 -40.72
C CYS A 50 35.94 18.98 -39.24
N GLY A 51 37.15 18.65 -38.77
CA GLY A 51 37.42 18.33 -37.37
C GLY A 51 36.88 16.95 -36.92
N ARG A 52 36.30 16.16 -37.81
CA ARG A 52 35.74 14.86 -37.44
C ARG A 52 36.85 13.89 -37.05
N GLU A 53 36.66 13.21 -35.96
CA GLU A 53 37.56 12.20 -35.44
C GLU A 53 37.25 10.80 -35.99
N HIS A 54 38.28 10.02 -36.25
CA HIS A 54 38.19 8.63 -36.75
C HIS A 54 39.12 7.74 -35.91
N VAL A 55 38.63 6.60 -35.49
CA VAL A 55 39.41 5.60 -34.73
C VAL A 55 40.44 4.88 -35.61
N LYS A 56 40.22 4.84 -36.89
CA LYS A 56 41.13 4.25 -37.89
C LYS A 56 41.44 5.28 -38.93
N ASN A 57 42.60 5.19 -39.56
CA ASN A 57 43.00 6.07 -40.68
C ASN A 57 42.22 5.71 -41.95
N PRO A 58 41.11 6.34 -42.28
CA PRO A 58 40.40 6.15 -43.54
C PRO A 58 41.15 6.89 -44.66
N LYS A 59 41.05 6.42 -45.88
CA LYS A 59 41.69 7.11 -47.06
C LYS A 59 41.06 8.48 -47.32
N ILE A 60 39.83 8.68 -46.92
CA ILE A 60 39.07 9.94 -47.02
C ILE A 60 38.16 10.08 -45.82
N CYS A 61 37.92 11.30 -45.38
CA CYS A 61 37.01 11.60 -44.28
C CYS A 61 35.54 11.17 -44.64
N SER A 62 34.92 10.36 -43.82
CA SER A 62 33.55 9.93 -44.03
C SER A 62 32.51 11.04 -43.90
N GLY A 63 32.89 12.20 -43.41
CA GLY A 63 31.98 13.36 -43.21
C GLY A 63 32.04 14.38 -44.36
N CYS A 64 33.23 14.70 -44.86
CA CYS A 64 33.43 15.75 -45.89
C CYS A 64 34.22 15.29 -47.09
N SER A 65 34.61 14.03 -47.18
CA SER A 65 35.39 13.41 -48.26
C SER A 65 36.81 14.04 -48.45
N HIS A 66 37.31 14.80 -47.47
CA HIS A 66 38.64 15.38 -47.52
C HIS A 66 39.70 14.26 -47.33
N PRO A 67 40.83 14.25 -48.10
CA PRO A 67 41.81 13.17 -48.08
C PRO A 67 42.83 13.28 -46.94
N THR A 68 42.96 14.45 -46.31
CA THR A 68 44.00 14.69 -45.31
C THR A 68 43.44 14.51 -43.89
N LEU A 69 44.05 13.60 -43.13
CA LEU A 69 43.78 13.38 -41.72
C LEU A 69 45.08 13.44 -40.93
N GLU A 70 45.04 14.12 -39.79
CA GLU A 70 46.18 14.29 -38.86
C GLU A 70 46.03 13.28 -37.72
N LYS A 71 47.13 12.60 -37.35
CA LYS A 71 47.17 11.71 -36.20
C LYS A 71 47.38 12.57 -34.94
N ARG A 72 46.42 12.50 -34.01
CA ARG A 72 46.49 13.24 -32.76
C ARG A 72 46.38 12.28 -31.58
N ALA A 73 47.29 12.43 -30.60
CA ALA A 73 47.19 11.71 -29.33
C ALA A 73 45.95 12.17 -28.56
N VAL A 74 45.13 11.23 -28.09
CA VAL A 74 44.05 11.54 -27.18
C VAL A 74 44.66 11.76 -25.80
N GLY A 75 44.75 13.01 -25.36
CA GLY A 75 45.21 13.32 -24.01
C GLY A 75 44.16 12.82 -23.00
N ASP A 76 44.63 12.28 -21.87
CA ASP A 76 43.84 11.67 -20.80
C ASP A 76 42.72 12.57 -20.18
N GLY A 77 42.62 13.81 -20.60
CA GLY A 77 41.71 14.80 -20.01
C GLY A 77 40.29 14.79 -20.54
N ASN A 78 39.99 14.16 -21.70
CA ASN A 78 38.71 14.36 -22.36
C ASN A 78 37.87 13.08 -22.58
N LEU A 79 38.48 11.90 -22.48
CA LEU A 79 37.74 10.65 -22.61
C LEU A 79 36.99 10.25 -21.33
N SER A 80 37.45 10.68 -20.18
CA SER A 80 36.79 10.36 -18.89
C SER A 80 35.49 11.11 -18.66
N SER A 81 35.27 12.25 -19.34
CA SER A 81 34.03 13.02 -19.20
C SER A 81 32.92 12.58 -20.17
N GLU A 82 33.25 11.98 -21.34
CA GLU A 82 32.26 11.50 -22.30
C GLU A 82 31.90 10.02 -22.12
N LEU A 83 32.74 9.26 -21.42
CA LEU A 83 32.49 7.85 -21.09
C LEU A 83 32.07 7.61 -19.65
N SER A 84 31.81 8.68 -18.85
CA SER A 84 31.12 8.51 -17.58
C SER A 84 29.67 8.10 -17.87
N THR A 85 29.42 6.81 -17.95
CA THR A 85 28.07 6.29 -17.85
C THR A 85 27.50 6.85 -16.53
N PRO A 86 26.37 7.57 -16.58
CA PRO A 86 25.75 8.07 -15.37
C PRO A 86 25.60 6.90 -14.40
N GLY A 87 26.11 7.05 -13.18
CA GLY A 87 26.02 6.00 -12.18
C GLY A 87 24.56 5.57 -12.05
N TYR A 88 24.32 4.29 -11.83
CA TYR A 88 22.98 3.75 -11.68
C TYR A 88 22.15 4.56 -10.65
N LEU A 89 22.83 5.17 -9.67
CA LEU A 89 22.22 6.05 -8.69
C LEU A 89 21.88 7.44 -9.24
N ASP A 90 22.65 7.99 -10.20
CA ASP A 90 22.37 9.31 -10.76
C ASP A 90 21.17 9.29 -11.70
N ALA A 91 21.02 8.24 -12.48
CA ALA A 91 19.85 8.05 -13.35
C ALA A 91 18.63 7.51 -12.58
N GLY A 92 18.84 6.77 -11.50
CA GLY A 92 17.80 6.09 -10.73
C GLY A 92 17.21 6.92 -9.58
N TRP A 93 17.88 7.99 -9.12
CA TRP A 93 17.44 8.77 -7.95
C TRP A 93 15.99 9.29 -8.02
N PRO A 94 15.54 9.89 -9.13
CA PRO A 94 14.15 10.33 -9.21
C PRO A 94 13.15 9.17 -9.19
N TYR A 95 13.54 8.00 -9.73
CA TYR A 95 12.69 6.80 -9.67
C TYR A 95 12.67 6.19 -8.26
N LEU A 96 13.79 6.20 -7.54
CA LEU A 96 13.84 5.76 -6.15
C LEU A 96 12.98 6.65 -5.25
N LEU A 97 13.03 7.97 -5.43
CA LEU A 97 12.14 8.90 -4.72
C LEU A 97 10.66 8.63 -5.05
N GLY A 98 10.35 8.36 -6.32
CA GLY A 98 9.00 7.99 -6.75
C GLY A 98 8.52 6.69 -6.08
N ILE A 99 9.35 5.66 -6.04
CA ILE A 99 9.03 4.38 -5.37
C ILE A 99 8.84 4.60 -3.87
N VAL A 100 9.73 5.34 -3.21
CA VAL A 100 9.60 5.65 -1.76
C VAL A 100 8.30 6.41 -1.50
N ALA A 101 7.96 7.41 -2.33
CA ALA A 101 6.72 8.16 -2.19
C ALA A 101 5.48 7.24 -2.32
N VAL A 102 5.47 6.34 -3.30
CA VAL A 102 4.38 5.35 -3.47
C VAL A 102 4.29 4.42 -2.27
N VAL A 103 5.43 3.89 -1.79
CA VAL A 103 5.45 3.01 -0.60
C VAL A 103 4.93 3.74 0.64
N VAL A 104 5.29 5.01 0.83
CA VAL A 104 4.79 5.83 1.94
C VAL A 104 3.28 6.06 1.82
N VAL A 105 2.78 6.39 0.63
CA VAL A 105 1.34 6.58 0.38
C VAL A 105 0.57 5.28 0.66
N VAL A 106 1.07 4.14 0.17
CA VAL A 106 0.45 2.83 0.43
C VAL A 106 0.48 2.49 1.92
N ALA A 107 1.60 2.75 2.61
CA ALA A 107 1.71 2.52 4.04
C ALA A 107 0.74 3.40 4.85
N LEU A 108 0.58 4.67 4.45
CA LEU A 108 -0.37 5.60 5.08
C LEU A 108 -1.83 5.21 4.79
N ALA A 109 -2.10 4.68 3.59
CA ALA A 109 -3.41 4.16 3.23
C ALA A 109 -3.76 2.90 4.05
N LEU A 110 -2.82 1.95 4.17
CA LEU A 110 -2.99 0.75 5.00
C LEU A 110 -3.08 1.06 6.51
N ALA A 111 -2.49 2.17 6.94
CA ALA A 111 -2.62 2.67 8.32
C ALA A 111 -3.92 3.49 8.55
N GLY A 112 -4.79 3.62 7.54
CA GLY A 112 -6.03 4.39 7.65
C GLY A 112 -5.85 5.91 7.73
N VAL A 113 -4.63 6.43 7.47
CA VAL A 113 -4.33 7.88 7.54
C VAL A 113 -4.79 8.62 6.28
N ILE A 114 -4.81 7.92 5.13
CA ILE A 114 -5.26 8.48 3.85
C ILE A 114 -6.41 7.61 3.34
N PRO A 115 -7.63 8.12 3.19
CA PRO A 115 -8.72 7.39 2.56
C PRO A 115 -8.41 7.23 1.07
N VAL A 116 -8.17 6.00 0.63
CA VAL A 116 -7.99 5.67 -0.78
C VAL A 116 -9.21 4.89 -1.23
N PRO A 117 -10.02 5.42 -2.15
CA PRO A 117 -11.19 4.70 -2.67
C PRO A 117 -10.77 3.32 -3.21
N GLY A 118 -11.33 2.25 -2.62
CA GLY A 118 -11.06 0.87 -3.02
C GLY A 118 -9.82 0.19 -2.39
N LEU A 119 -9.09 0.87 -1.49
CA LEU A 119 -8.01 0.29 -0.65
C LEU A 119 -8.18 0.67 0.82
N GLY A 120 -9.23 1.39 1.17
CA GLY A 120 -9.55 1.77 2.53
C GLY A 120 -10.44 0.73 3.20
N GLY A 121 -10.38 0.68 4.53
CA GLY A 121 -11.42 0.02 5.32
C GLY A 121 -12.81 0.63 5.10
N PRO A 122 -13.81 0.18 5.84
CA PRO A 122 -15.17 0.68 5.72
C PRO A 122 -15.25 2.21 5.86
N PRO A 123 -16.29 2.84 5.28
CA PRO A 123 -16.50 4.27 5.41
C PRO A 123 -16.44 4.74 6.86
N ALA A 124 -15.73 5.84 7.10
CA ALA A 124 -15.67 6.40 8.43
C ALA A 124 -17.07 6.90 8.84
N PRO A 125 -17.54 6.56 10.06
CA PRO A 125 -18.82 7.02 10.53
C PRO A 125 -18.81 8.55 10.68
N PRO A 126 -19.94 9.21 10.45
CA PRO A 126 -20.03 10.66 10.59
C PRO A 126 -19.77 11.10 12.05
N ASP A 127 -19.35 12.36 12.19
CA ASP A 127 -19.33 13.00 13.49
C ASP A 127 -20.79 13.24 13.94
N ALA A 128 -21.16 12.61 15.03
CA ALA A 128 -22.48 12.74 15.64
C ALA A 128 -22.37 13.39 17.02
N PRO A 129 -23.23 14.34 17.37
CA PRO A 129 -23.22 14.93 18.69
C PRO A 129 -23.64 13.90 19.75
N GLY A 130 -23.09 14.03 20.97
CA GLY A 130 -23.34 13.11 22.09
C GLY A 130 -22.10 12.27 22.43
N GLU A 131 -22.34 11.12 23.04
CA GLU A 131 -21.29 10.27 23.64
C GLU A 131 -21.19 8.93 22.91
N PRO A 132 -20.14 8.72 22.09
CA PRO A 132 -20.02 7.50 21.29
C PRO A 132 -19.28 6.34 21.97
N ALA A 133 -18.57 6.60 23.08
CA ALA A 133 -17.69 5.59 23.67
C ALA A 133 -17.97 5.35 25.15
N GLN A 134 -18.31 6.39 25.88
CA GLN A 134 -18.61 6.31 27.34
C GLN A 134 -19.72 7.28 27.70
N ALA A 135 -20.68 6.86 28.47
CA ALA A 135 -21.72 7.73 29.00
C ALA A 135 -22.01 7.37 30.44
N ALA A 136 -22.21 8.38 31.33
CA ALA A 136 -22.46 8.22 32.75
C ALA A 136 -21.45 7.30 33.47
N GLY A 137 -20.24 7.15 32.96
CA GLY A 137 -19.20 6.25 33.48
C GLY A 137 -19.27 4.79 32.98
N LEU A 138 -20.24 4.47 32.13
CA LEU A 138 -20.38 3.17 31.49
C LEU A 138 -19.62 3.14 30.17
N ASP A 139 -18.98 2.02 29.84
CA ASP A 139 -18.32 1.78 28.56
C ASP A 139 -19.32 1.25 27.54
N LEU A 140 -19.61 2.04 26.49
CA LEU A 140 -20.66 1.70 25.52
C LEU A 140 -20.33 0.46 24.67
N ARG A 141 -19.05 0.16 24.44
CA ARG A 141 -18.64 -1.05 23.75
C ARG A 141 -18.97 -2.31 24.60
N THR A 142 -18.81 -2.21 25.91
CA THR A 142 -19.23 -3.27 26.81
C THR A 142 -20.75 -3.42 26.81
N VAL A 143 -21.49 -2.31 26.74
CA VAL A 143 -22.97 -2.34 26.57
C VAL A 143 -23.38 -3.04 25.28
N GLU A 144 -22.69 -2.76 24.15
CA GLU A 144 -22.92 -3.42 22.87
C GLU A 144 -22.72 -4.94 22.95
N ASP A 145 -21.63 -5.37 23.62
CA ASP A 145 -21.33 -6.80 23.82
C ASP A 145 -22.37 -7.50 24.69
N GLU A 146 -22.79 -6.89 25.79
CA GLU A 146 -23.84 -7.42 26.68
C GLU A 146 -25.21 -7.43 25.98
N LEU A 147 -25.57 -6.38 25.23
CA LEU A 147 -26.81 -6.29 24.48
C LEU A 147 -26.93 -7.39 23.44
N ARG A 148 -25.82 -7.70 22.76
CA ARG A 148 -25.77 -8.81 21.84
C ARG A 148 -25.98 -10.15 22.55
N GLY A 149 -25.42 -10.31 23.76
CA GLY A 149 -25.67 -11.48 24.62
C GLY A 149 -27.14 -11.66 25.00
N GLU A 150 -27.86 -10.57 25.25
CA GLU A 150 -29.30 -10.60 25.51
C GLU A 150 -30.09 -11.07 24.27
N PHE A 151 -29.75 -10.57 23.08
CA PHE A 151 -30.37 -11.07 21.82
C PHE A 151 -30.04 -12.53 21.55
N GLU A 152 -28.82 -12.98 21.86
CA GLU A 152 -28.43 -14.39 21.78
C GLU A 152 -29.25 -15.25 22.75
N ALA A 153 -29.43 -14.78 23.98
CA ALA A 153 -30.24 -15.52 24.98
C ALA A 153 -31.70 -15.67 24.54
N GLU A 154 -32.29 -14.64 23.92
CA GLU A 154 -33.67 -14.70 23.40
C GLU A 154 -33.84 -15.71 22.26
N ARG A 155 -32.94 -15.75 21.29
CA ARG A 155 -33.03 -16.66 20.15
C ARG A 155 -32.46 -18.07 20.42
N GLY A 156 -31.59 -18.22 21.43
CA GLY A 156 -30.94 -19.47 21.80
C GLY A 156 -29.85 -19.97 20.85
N THR A 157 -29.36 -19.15 19.94
CA THR A 157 -28.26 -19.46 18.99
C THR A 157 -27.29 -18.29 18.87
N GLU A 158 -25.98 -18.60 18.85
CA GLU A 158 -24.93 -17.65 18.62
C GLU A 158 -24.86 -17.25 17.14
N ARG A 159 -24.47 -16.00 16.88
CA ARG A 159 -24.13 -15.47 15.55
C ARG A 159 -22.70 -14.96 15.54
N ASP A 160 -22.05 -15.04 14.38
CA ASP A 160 -20.69 -14.55 14.22
C ASP A 160 -20.62 -13.00 14.28
N ARG A 161 -19.47 -12.50 14.65
CA ARG A 161 -19.14 -11.07 14.50
C ARG A 161 -18.54 -10.85 13.12
N ASP A 162 -18.92 -9.77 12.48
CA ASP A 162 -18.39 -9.34 11.20
C ASP A 162 -17.98 -7.89 11.25
N GLU A 163 -16.72 -7.59 10.89
CA GLU A 163 -16.16 -6.23 10.96
C GLU A 163 -16.89 -5.23 10.06
N GLY A 164 -17.36 -5.69 8.89
CA GLY A 164 -18.12 -4.85 7.97
C GLY A 164 -19.49 -4.51 8.52
N LEU A 165 -20.17 -5.48 9.19
CA LEU A 165 -21.43 -5.22 9.88
C LEU A 165 -21.25 -4.30 11.10
N GLU A 166 -20.18 -4.47 11.88
CA GLU A 166 -19.87 -3.57 13.01
C GLU A 166 -19.68 -2.13 12.53
N ALA A 167 -18.93 -1.95 11.42
CA ALA A 167 -18.75 -0.64 10.82
C ALA A 167 -20.07 -0.06 10.28
N LEU A 168 -20.90 -0.88 9.64
CA LEU A 168 -22.21 -0.48 9.13
C LEU A 168 -23.15 -0.06 10.28
N ALA A 169 -23.23 -0.85 11.36
CA ALA A 169 -24.05 -0.53 12.53
C ALA A 169 -23.59 0.78 13.19
N THR A 170 -22.27 0.95 13.35
CA THR A 170 -21.69 2.18 13.89
C THR A 170 -21.98 3.39 12.99
N TYR A 171 -21.87 3.22 11.68
CA TYR A 171 -22.23 4.28 10.74
C TYR A 171 -23.70 4.64 10.85
N THR A 172 -24.59 3.63 10.83
CA THR A 172 -26.04 3.81 10.85
C THR A 172 -26.51 4.55 12.11
N VAL A 173 -26.02 4.17 13.30
CA VAL A 173 -26.42 4.84 14.55
C VAL A 173 -25.95 6.29 14.60
N ARG A 174 -24.73 6.57 14.13
CA ARG A 174 -24.21 7.94 14.10
C ARG A 174 -24.88 8.81 13.04
N ASP A 175 -25.17 8.25 11.87
CA ASP A 175 -25.93 8.93 10.82
C ASP A 175 -27.33 9.32 11.31
N HIS A 176 -27.99 8.39 12.02
CA HIS A 176 -29.29 8.65 12.66
C HIS A 176 -29.22 9.82 13.64
N VAL A 177 -28.23 9.81 14.55
CA VAL A 177 -28.06 10.87 15.54
C VAL A 177 -27.64 12.18 14.89
N ALA A 178 -26.70 12.17 13.94
CA ALA A 178 -26.28 13.36 13.21
C ALA A 178 -27.47 14.00 12.45
N THR A 179 -28.25 13.18 11.72
CA THR A 179 -29.43 13.67 10.99
C THR A 179 -30.46 14.34 11.92
N ARG A 180 -30.60 13.85 13.15
CA ARG A 180 -31.59 14.35 14.11
C ARG A 180 -31.11 15.57 14.89
N TYR A 181 -29.84 15.62 15.25
CA TYR A 181 -29.31 16.58 16.23
C TYR A 181 -28.29 17.58 15.65
N ASP A 182 -27.79 17.38 14.44
CA ASP A 182 -26.91 18.31 13.75
C ASP A 182 -27.64 18.95 12.54
N PRO A 183 -28.05 20.22 12.65
CA PRO A 183 -28.79 20.88 11.58
C PRO A 183 -27.95 21.17 10.31
N ASP A 184 -26.65 21.09 10.43
CA ASP A 184 -25.72 21.31 9.33
C ASP A 184 -25.30 19.98 8.65
N TYR A 185 -25.75 18.84 9.18
CA TYR A 185 -25.48 17.53 8.61
C TYR A 185 -26.38 17.26 7.38
N ASP A 186 -25.73 17.03 6.25
CA ASP A 186 -26.38 16.66 4.97
C ASP A 186 -25.79 15.37 4.41
N GLY A 187 -25.41 14.44 5.33
CA GLY A 187 -24.67 13.23 4.99
C GLY A 187 -25.30 12.36 3.92
N GLU A 188 -24.48 11.81 3.08
CA GLU A 188 -24.86 10.82 2.08
C GLU A 188 -24.62 9.42 2.68
N ILE A 189 -25.64 8.54 2.63
CA ILE A 189 -25.53 7.18 3.15
C ILE A 189 -24.70 6.35 2.15
N PRO A 190 -23.53 5.80 2.55
CA PRO A 190 -22.72 4.94 1.69
C PRO A 190 -23.48 3.67 1.30
N GLU A 191 -23.12 3.10 0.17
CA GLU A 191 -23.68 1.81 -0.22
C GLU A 191 -23.15 0.71 0.72
N VAL A 192 -24.01 -0.28 1.07
CA VAL A 192 -23.67 -1.39 1.97
C VAL A 192 -22.39 -2.12 1.54
N ARG A 193 -22.15 -2.25 0.24
CA ARG A 193 -20.93 -2.89 -0.30
C ARG A 193 -19.64 -2.18 0.06
N GLU A 194 -19.69 -0.91 0.46
CA GLU A 194 -18.50 -0.14 0.87
C GLU A 194 -18.01 -0.53 2.26
N PHE A 195 -18.88 -1.18 3.05
CA PHE A 195 -18.54 -1.76 4.35
C PHE A 195 -17.98 -3.18 4.25
N ASP A 196 -18.08 -3.82 3.07
CA ASP A 196 -17.58 -5.18 2.78
C ASP A 196 -18.03 -6.25 3.79
N PRO A 197 -19.33 -6.32 4.19
CA PRO A 197 -19.79 -7.32 5.12
C PRO A 197 -19.75 -8.71 4.49
N ASP A 198 -19.28 -9.72 5.21
CA ASP A 198 -19.30 -11.12 4.77
C ASP A 198 -20.68 -11.76 5.04
N CYS A 199 -21.62 -11.37 4.21
CA CYS A 199 -23.01 -11.79 4.36
C CYS A 199 -23.36 -13.01 3.52
N GLY A 200 -23.67 -14.12 4.17
CA GLY A 200 -24.20 -15.34 3.51
C GLY A 200 -25.70 -15.27 3.21
N SER A 201 -26.43 -14.28 3.73
CA SER A 201 -27.86 -14.11 3.58
C SER A 201 -28.25 -12.65 3.28
N GLU A 202 -29.54 -12.38 3.19
CA GLU A 202 -30.06 -11.02 2.99
C GLU A 202 -29.81 -10.15 4.22
N LEU A 203 -29.20 -8.99 4.01
CA LEU A 203 -28.96 -7.99 5.04
C LEU A 203 -30.30 -7.44 5.56
N GLY A 204 -30.43 -7.33 6.87
CA GLY A 204 -31.51 -6.63 7.56
C GLY A 204 -30.94 -5.77 8.65
N GLY A 205 -31.58 -4.66 8.93
CA GLY A 205 -31.18 -3.79 10.01
C GLY A 205 -32.25 -2.78 10.35
N ASP A 206 -32.18 -2.26 11.58
CA ASP A 206 -33.01 -1.17 12.06
C ASP A 206 -32.23 -0.30 13.04
N VAL A 207 -32.69 0.93 13.24
CA VAL A 207 -32.14 1.90 14.19
C VAL A 207 -33.28 2.59 14.89
N ASP A 208 -33.18 2.68 16.22
CA ASP A 208 -34.16 3.41 17.01
C ASP A 208 -33.49 4.18 18.18
N GLU A 209 -34.20 5.16 18.66
CA GLU A 209 -33.80 5.99 19.81
C GLU A 209 -34.73 5.72 20.98
N LEU A 210 -34.17 5.19 22.05
CA LEU A 210 -34.88 4.79 23.25
C LEU A 210 -34.77 5.91 24.33
N SER A 211 -35.89 6.22 24.97
CA SER A 211 -35.95 7.16 26.12
C SER A 211 -35.39 6.49 27.37
N VAL A 212 -34.15 6.02 27.28
CA VAL A 212 -33.40 5.37 28.37
C VAL A 212 -32.21 6.27 28.69
N ASP A 213 -32.11 6.74 29.92
CA ASP A 213 -31.00 7.57 30.41
C ASP A 213 -29.94 6.65 31.05
N PRO A 214 -28.72 6.59 30.51
CA PRO A 214 -27.65 5.76 31.04
C PRO A 214 -27.27 6.04 32.49
N ALA A 215 -27.49 7.28 32.97
CA ALA A 215 -27.20 7.66 34.34
C ALA A 215 -28.07 6.95 35.39
N ASN A 216 -29.13 6.31 34.98
CA ASN A 216 -30.00 5.54 35.86
C ASN A 216 -29.52 4.11 36.13
N PHE A 217 -28.39 3.68 35.52
CA PHE A 217 -27.87 2.31 35.61
C PHE A 217 -26.50 2.28 36.29
N GLU A 218 -26.30 1.23 37.11
CA GLU A 218 -25.05 1.04 37.86
C GLU A 218 -24.04 0.17 37.12
N SER A 219 -24.43 -0.46 36.01
CA SER A 219 -23.56 -1.34 35.23
C SER A 219 -23.99 -1.42 33.75
N GLU A 220 -23.05 -1.76 32.90
CA GLU A 220 -23.25 -1.97 31.48
C GLU A 220 -24.31 -3.06 31.21
N GLY A 221 -24.24 -4.20 31.90
CA GLY A 221 -25.21 -5.27 31.77
C GLY A 221 -26.64 -4.87 32.16
N ALA A 222 -26.80 -4.01 33.18
CA ALA A 222 -28.12 -3.51 33.55
C ALA A 222 -28.71 -2.58 32.49
N LEU A 223 -27.86 -1.73 31.89
CA LEU A 223 -28.27 -0.89 30.76
C LEU A 223 -28.59 -1.76 29.53
N ALA A 224 -27.75 -2.72 29.20
CA ALA A 224 -27.95 -3.62 28.05
C ALA A 224 -29.27 -4.41 28.15
N ALA A 225 -29.57 -4.98 29.32
CA ALA A 225 -30.83 -5.69 29.55
C ALA A 225 -32.06 -4.78 29.36
N ALA A 226 -32.00 -3.55 29.89
CA ALA A 226 -33.10 -2.57 29.73
C ALA A 226 -33.28 -2.16 28.24
N LEU A 227 -32.16 -2.01 27.49
CA LEU A 227 -32.22 -1.74 26.06
C LEU A 227 -32.78 -2.92 25.29
N ALA A 228 -32.36 -4.15 25.62
CA ALA A 228 -32.88 -5.37 25.00
C ALA A 228 -34.39 -5.50 25.19
N ASP A 229 -34.88 -5.36 26.42
CA ASP A 229 -36.30 -5.41 26.72
C ASP A 229 -37.10 -4.40 25.90
N ALA A 230 -36.65 -3.13 25.85
CA ALA A 230 -37.31 -2.07 25.11
C ALA A 230 -37.27 -2.29 23.56
N LEU A 231 -36.18 -2.84 23.04
CA LEU A 231 -36.04 -3.12 21.60
C LEU A 231 -36.89 -4.35 21.18
N LEU A 232 -36.89 -5.41 21.98
CA LEU A 232 -37.67 -6.64 21.70
C LEU A 232 -39.20 -6.43 21.81
N GLU A 233 -39.67 -5.38 22.47
CA GLU A 233 -41.07 -4.96 22.41
C GLU A 233 -41.45 -4.39 21.02
N GLN A 234 -40.47 -4.04 20.20
CA GLN A 234 -40.69 -3.52 18.85
C GLN A 234 -40.61 -4.67 17.85
N SER A 235 -41.63 -4.83 17.00
CA SER A 235 -41.72 -5.92 16.04
C SER A 235 -40.59 -5.99 15.00
N SER A 236 -39.96 -4.87 14.67
CA SER A 236 -38.80 -4.82 13.77
C SER A 236 -37.59 -5.48 14.40
N PHE A 237 -37.25 -5.09 15.63
CA PHE A 237 -36.11 -5.66 16.36
C PHE A 237 -36.35 -7.12 16.76
N GLU A 238 -37.52 -7.46 17.22
CA GLU A 238 -37.92 -8.86 17.51
C GLU A 238 -37.73 -9.75 16.26
N THR A 239 -38.14 -9.25 15.09
CA THR A 239 -37.96 -9.96 13.82
C THR A 239 -36.49 -10.14 13.47
N LEU A 240 -35.68 -9.11 13.63
CA LEU A 240 -34.24 -9.16 13.39
C LEU A 240 -33.51 -10.09 14.37
N ALA A 241 -33.88 -10.03 15.65
CA ALA A 241 -33.28 -10.87 16.68
C ALA A 241 -33.56 -12.37 16.46
N THR A 242 -34.76 -12.73 15.96
CA THR A 242 -35.20 -14.13 15.82
C THR A 242 -35.04 -14.73 14.43
N ARG A 243 -34.77 -13.90 13.37
CA ARG A 243 -34.59 -14.43 12.01
C ARG A 243 -33.35 -15.33 11.90
N GLU A 244 -33.29 -16.22 10.91
CA GLU A 244 -32.08 -16.96 10.56
C GLU A 244 -31.05 -16.01 9.93
N ALA A 245 -29.91 -15.85 10.59
CA ALA A 245 -28.80 -15.04 10.14
C ALA A 245 -27.48 -15.64 10.65
N GLY A 246 -26.41 -15.50 9.87
CA GLY A 246 -25.08 -16.02 10.20
C GLY A 246 -24.26 -15.05 11.05
N ALA A 247 -24.43 -13.75 10.83
CA ALA A 247 -23.69 -12.71 11.53
C ALA A 247 -24.59 -11.56 12.01
N GLU A 248 -24.09 -10.83 12.99
CA GLU A 248 -24.79 -9.68 13.58
C GLU A 248 -23.84 -8.61 14.09
N ALA A 249 -24.32 -7.38 14.14
CA ALA A 249 -23.65 -6.28 14.80
C ALA A 249 -24.65 -5.36 15.50
N VAL A 250 -24.24 -4.84 16.64
CA VAL A 250 -24.96 -3.84 17.43
C VAL A 250 -24.05 -2.63 17.61
N ALA A 251 -24.60 -1.44 17.50
CA ALA A 251 -23.92 -0.19 17.84
C ALA A 251 -24.80 0.70 18.68
N VAL A 252 -24.20 1.35 19.68
CA VAL A 252 -24.87 2.21 20.65
C VAL A 252 -24.27 3.60 20.63
N HIS A 253 -25.12 4.64 20.71
CA HIS A 253 -24.69 6.02 20.82
C HIS A 253 -25.61 6.78 21.80
N VAL A 254 -25.05 7.53 22.74
CA VAL A 254 -25.86 8.37 23.65
C VAL A 254 -26.00 9.74 23.02
N THR A 255 -27.23 10.18 22.86
CA THR A 255 -27.59 11.44 22.21
C THR A 255 -27.34 12.65 23.14
N PRO A 256 -27.34 13.88 22.62
CA PRO A 256 -27.25 15.09 23.44
C PRO A 256 -28.40 15.27 24.44
N GLU A 257 -29.49 14.52 24.32
CA GLU A 257 -30.65 14.54 25.21
C GLU A 257 -30.60 13.42 26.27
N ASP A 258 -29.43 12.77 26.44
CA ASP A 258 -29.22 11.64 27.37
C ASP A 258 -30.12 10.41 27.05
N THR A 259 -30.59 10.30 25.81
CA THR A 259 -31.28 9.10 25.30
C THR A 259 -30.29 8.18 24.58
N VAL A 260 -30.65 6.93 24.36
CA VAL A 260 -29.78 5.93 23.72
C VAL A 260 -30.31 5.57 22.35
N ALA A 261 -29.54 5.86 21.30
CA ALA A 261 -29.77 5.37 19.97
C ALA A 261 -29.06 4.01 19.79
N VAL A 262 -29.74 3.02 19.21
CA VAL A 262 -29.23 1.68 18.98
C VAL A 262 -29.48 1.30 17.53
N ALA A 263 -28.44 0.87 16.82
CA ALA A 263 -28.55 0.21 15.52
C ALA A 263 -28.27 -1.27 15.67
N TYR A 264 -29.11 -2.11 15.05
CA TYR A 264 -28.96 -3.55 15.01
C TYR A 264 -29.00 -4.05 13.56
N VAL A 265 -27.95 -4.73 13.13
CA VAL A 265 -27.79 -5.20 11.75
C VAL A 265 -27.46 -6.69 11.75
N VAL A 266 -28.09 -7.45 10.86
CA VAL A 266 -27.93 -8.91 10.75
C VAL A 266 -27.86 -9.35 9.29
N CYS A 267 -27.11 -10.42 9.00
CA CYS A 267 -27.14 -11.05 7.68
C CYS A 267 -26.82 -12.56 7.68
#